data_8a4ddd6b5f565706b7a68995ce6d1e84
#
_entry.id   8a4ddd6b5f565706b7a68995ce6d1e84
#
_cell.length_a   1.000
_cell.length_b   1.000
_cell.length_c   1.000
_cell.angle_alpha   90.00
_cell.angle_beta   90.00
_cell.angle_gamma   90.00
#
_symmetry.space_group_name_H-M   'P 1'
#
loop_
_entity.id
_entity.type
_entity.pdbx_description
1 polymer ?
#
loop_
_entity_poly.entity_id
_entity_poly.type
_entity_poly.pdbx_seq_one_letter_code
_entity_poly.pdbx_strand_id
1 'polypeptide(L)'
;MKPLPTQTGLPEYGIRLHRQRGVTLVELMVALSIGLLVTVAMLKVYVDASGMYRFNEGLARVQENGRFALEFLRRDARVAGFWGCYSDASLSNGITTTSNAYIDVAQGHISGTADDGLNGSDSILFRGATGNGALVTTSMSSASANITVDSANTLSDGMAVLISDCEQGDIFQITGISGTTPSVLAHSAGAANTTASLSKAYAASSRVYQARQATFCIAPGADTTQPSLRRLVNPVPGQTCASNGDELVEGVENMQVLYGEDTDADSEGANGDGTANRYVTIGTADLDVDRIVSVRVSLLMRSLNNNLTSAPSPYTFKGST
;
A
#
# COMPACT_ATOMS: atom_id res chain seq x y z
N MET A 1 7.35 -5.00 -105.73
CA MET A 1 7.69 -3.74 -105.08
C MET A 1 6.39 -3.13 -104.60
N LYS A 2 6.12 -3.17 -103.27
CA LYS A 2 4.97 -2.54 -102.64
C LYS A 2 5.48 -1.30 -101.88
N PRO A 3 4.85 -0.11 -101.98
CA PRO A 3 5.32 1.06 -101.29
C PRO A 3 4.89 1.01 -99.80
N LEU A 4 5.75 1.54 -98.91
CA LEU A 4 5.50 1.75 -97.44
C LEU A 4 4.43 2.81 -97.27
N PRO A 5 3.59 2.69 -96.16
CA PRO A 5 2.66 3.71 -95.76
C PRO A 5 3.37 4.82 -94.94
N THR A 6 3.03 6.04 -95.31
CA THR A 6 3.41 7.31 -94.65
C THR A 6 2.89 7.38 -93.21
N GLN A 7 3.77 7.78 -92.29
CA GLN A 7 3.44 8.08 -90.92
C GLN A 7 2.52 9.30 -90.81
N THR A 8 1.37 9.10 -90.20
CA THR A 8 0.45 10.15 -89.80
C THR A 8 0.87 10.76 -88.43
N GLY A 9 0.84 12.07 -88.37
CA GLY A 9 1.34 12.89 -87.34
C GLY A 9 0.80 12.59 -85.89
N LEU A 10 1.69 12.82 -84.93
CA LEU A 10 1.39 12.80 -83.49
C LEU A 10 0.44 13.97 -83.13
N PRO A 11 -0.54 13.76 -82.23
CA PRO A 11 -1.38 14.85 -81.81
C PRO A 11 -0.54 15.82 -80.95
N GLU A 12 -0.49 17.10 -81.39
CA GLU A 12 0.01 18.18 -80.54
C GLU A 12 -0.88 18.37 -79.31
N TYR A 13 -0.36 17.95 -78.17
CA TYR A 13 -0.94 18.32 -76.86
C TYR A 13 -0.67 19.82 -76.59
N GLY A 14 -1.55 20.65 -76.98
CA GLY A 14 -1.52 22.07 -76.68
C GLY A 14 -1.65 22.33 -75.13
N ILE A 15 -0.53 22.64 -74.48
CA ILE A 15 -0.50 23.11 -73.08
C ILE A 15 -1.25 24.45 -73.02
N ARG A 16 -2.49 24.42 -72.57
CA ARG A 16 -3.23 25.66 -72.26
C ARG A 16 -2.55 26.34 -71.08
N LEU A 17 -1.72 27.33 -71.35
CA LEU A 17 -1.23 28.24 -70.32
C LEU A 17 -2.43 29.01 -69.74
N HIS A 18 -2.86 28.64 -68.55
CA HIS A 18 -3.84 29.43 -67.78
C HIS A 18 -3.17 30.76 -67.48
N ARG A 19 -3.75 31.84 -67.99
CA ARG A 19 -3.35 33.21 -67.64
C ARG A 19 -3.47 33.39 -66.14
N GLN A 20 -2.36 33.51 -65.45
CA GLN A 20 -2.31 33.87 -64.02
C GLN A 20 -2.90 35.28 -63.89
N ARG A 21 -4.01 35.40 -63.21
CA ARG A 21 -4.56 36.66 -62.79
C ARG A 21 -3.82 37.10 -61.54
N GLY A 22 -3.23 38.26 -61.51
CA GLY A 22 -2.60 38.83 -60.31
C GLY A 22 -3.67 39.05 -59.22
N VAL A 23 -3.27 38.74 -57.99
CA VAL A 23 -4.10 38.96 -56.75
C VAL A 23 -4.11 40.45 -56.47
N THR A 24 -5.25 41.00 -56.13
CA THR A 24 -5.37 42.39 -55.70
C THR A 24 -4.90 42.55 -54.25
N LEU A 25 -4.40 43.72 -53.87
CA LEU A 25 -3.95 44.04 -52.53
C LEU A 25 -5.05 43.81 -51.48
N VAL A 26 -6.30 44.13 -51.84
CA VAL A 26 -7.49 43.94 -50.98
C VAL A 26 -7.78 42.45 -50.77
N GLU A 27 -7.64 41.61 -51.81
CA GLU A 27 -7.85 40.17 -51.72
C GLU A 27 -6.78 39.52 -50.81
N LEU A 28 -5.54 39.98 -50.91
CA LEU A 28 -4.47 39.55 -50.01
C LEU A 28 -4.74 39.95 -48.55
N MET A 29 -5.22 41.19 -48.31
CA MET A 29 -5.56 41.64 -46.94
C MET A 29 -6.71 40.84 -46.34
N VAL A 30 -7.75 40.55 -47.11
CA VAL A 30 -8.90 39.75 -46.68
C VAL A 30 -8.45 38.30 -46.41
N ALA A 31 -7.65 37.70 -47.27
CA ALA A 31 -7.13 36.36 -47.08
C ALA A 31 -6.26 36.22 -45.83
N LEU A 32 -5.37 37.20 -45.56
CA LEU A 32 -4.55 37.25 -44.33
C LEU A 32 -5.41 37.42 -43.07
N SER A 33 -6.44 38.27 -43.11
CA SER A 33 -7.34 38.49 -41.99
C SER A 33 -8.12 37.21 -41.62
N ILE A 34 -8.68 36.54 -42.63
CA ILE A 34 -9.41 35.27 -42.45
C ILE A 34 -8.43 34.18 -41.97
N GLY A 35 -7.24 34.10 -42.57
CA GLY A 35 -6.18 33.14 -42.19
C GLY A 35 -5.78 33.33 -40.72
N LEU A 36 -5.62 34.58 -40.27
CA LEU A 36 -5.31 34.88 -38.87
C LEU A 36 -6.42 34.43 -37.91
N LEU A 37 -7.67 34.72 -38.23
CA LEU A 37 -8.83 34.31 -37.43
C LEU A 37 -8.93 32.79 -37.31
N VAL A 38 -8.74 32.06 -38.38
CA VAL A 38 -8.73 30.58 -38.40
C VAL A 38 -7.56 30.04 -37.55
N THR A 39 -6.39 30.64 -37.70
CA THR A 39 -5.21 30.22 -36.89
C THR A 39 -5.44 30.43 -35.41
N VAL A 40 -5.97 31.57 -34.99
CA VAL A 40 -6.29 31.84 -33.58
C VAL A 40 -7.35 30.86 -33.06
N ALA A 41 -8.39 30.56 -33.84
CA ALA A 41 -9.39 29.57 -33.46
C ALA A 41 -8.81 28.18 -33.29
N MET A 42 -7.92 27.74 -34.21
CA MET A 42 -7.23 26.45 -34.11
C MET A 42 -6.29 26.36 -32.91
N LEU A 43 -5.53 27.44 -32.62
CA LEU A 43 -4.66 27.51 -31.44
C LEU A 43 -5.47 27.40 -30.16
N LYS A 44 -6.61 28.05 -30.06
CA LYS A 44 -7.50 27.95 -28.90
C LYS A 44 -7.98 26.50 -28.70
N VAL A 45 -8.48 25.86 -29.74
CA VAL A 45 -8.93 24.45 -29.68
C VAL A 45 -7.78 23.53 -29.26
N TYR A 46 -6.57 23.74 -29.79
CA TYR A 46 -5.40 22.98 -29.43
C TYR A 46 -5.02 23.12 -27.95
N VAL A 47 -5.01 24.36 -27.41
CA VAL A 47 -4.71 24.62 -26.01
C VAL A 47 -5.76 23.99 -25.10
N ASP A 48 -7.05 24.16 -25.42
CA ASP A 48 -8.16 23.59 -24.65
C ASP A 48 -8.11 22.04 -24.68
N ALA A 49 -7.87 21.43 -25.84
CA ALA A 49 -7.72 19.97 -25.97
C ALA A 49 -6.51 19.42 -25.22
N SER A 50 -5.36 20.13 -25.27
CA SER A 50 -4.16 19.77 -24.52
C SER A 50 -4.37 19.87 -23.00
N GLY A 51 -5.12 20.88 -22.55
CA GLY A 51 -5.53 21.01 -21.14
C GLY A 51 -6.42 19.87 -20.69
N MET A 52 -7.43 19.52 -21.48
CA MET A 52 -8.32 18.40 -21.20
C MET A 52 -7.58 17.05 -21.15
N TYR A 53 -6.65 16.84 -22.06
CA TYR A 53 -5.82 15.62 -22.06
C TYR A 53 -5.01 15.49 -20.76
N ARG A 54 -4.31 16.56 -20.34
CA ARG A 54 -3.54 16.58 -19.09
C ARG A 54 -4.42 16.37 -17.86
N PHE A 55 -5.61 16.96 -17.85
CA PHE A 55 -6.59 16.77 -16.77
C PHE A 55 -7.03 15.29 -16.68
N ASN A 56 -7.41 14.69 -17.81
CA ASN A 56 -7.85 13.30 -17.85
C ASN A 56 -6.72 12.33 -17.45
N GLU A 57 -5.49 12.58 -17.89
CA GLU A 57 -4.32 11.80 -17.47
C GLU A 57 -4.07 11.91 -15.96
N GLY A 58 -4.14 13.13 -15.41
CA GLY A 58 -4.01 13.36 -13.98
C GLY A 58 -5.08 12.64 -13.18
N LEU A 59 -6.35 12.69 -13.62
CA LEU A 59 -7.45 12.00 -12.97
C LEU A 59 -7.30 10.47 -13.02
N ALA A 60 -6.86 9.93 -14.15
CA ALA A 60 -6.61 8.49 -14.29
C ALA A 60 -5.52 8.01 -13.30
N ARG A 61 -4.42 8.77 -13.17
CA ARG A 61 -3.34 8.47 -12.20
C ARG A 61 -3.83 8.55 -10.75
N VAL A 62 -4.64 9.56 -10.40
CA VAL A 62 -5.24 9.69 -9.07
C VAL A 62 -6.08 8.46 -8.72
N GLN A 63 -6.93 7.99 -9.66
CA GLN A 63 -7.76 6.81 -9.45
C GLN A 63 -6.92 5.52 -9.32
N GLU A 64 -5.89 5.37 -10.15
CA GLU A 64 -4.99 4.22 -10.12
C GLU A 64 -4.20 4.18 -8.81
N ASN A 65 -3.58 5.29 -8.41
CA ASN A 65 -2.85 5.42 -7.15
C ASN A 65 -3.75 5.16 -5.95
N GLY A 66 -4.98 5.70 -5.94
CA GLY A 66 -5.95 5.45 -4.87
C GLY A 66 -6.30 3.96 -4.74
N ARG A 67 -6.49 3.27 -5.87
CA ARG A 67 -6.75 1.84 -5.87
C ARG A 67 -5.56 1.03 -5.34
N PHE A 68 -4.33 1.37 -5.73
CA PHE A 68 -3.13 0.70 -5.22
C PHE A 68 -2.94 0.95 -3.73
N ALA A 69 -3.11 2.18 -3.26
CA ALA A 69 -3.00 2.52 -1.85
C ALA A 69 -3.97 1.69 -0.99
N LEU A 70 -5.25 1.60 -1.40
CA LEU A 70 -6.24 0.76 -0.71
C LEU A 70 -5.91 -0.73 -0.78
N GLU A 71 -5.34 -1.22 -1.89
CA GLU A 71 -4.97 -2.64 -2.01
C GLU A 71 -3.82 -3.03 -1.08
N PHE A 72 -2.82 -2.16 -0.89
CA PHE A 72 -1.75 -2.38 0.09
C PHE A 72 -2.31 -2.46 1.51
N LEU A 73 -3.16 -1.50 1.90
CA LEU A 73 -3.81 -1.49 3.20
C LEU A 73 -4.69 -2.74 3.41
N ARG A 74 -5.51 -3.07 2.41
CA ARG A 74 -6.40 -4.23 2.45
C ARG A 74 -5.65 -5.55 2.61
N ARG A 75 -4.50 -5.69 1.94
CA ARG A 75 -3.67 -6.89 2.02
C ARG A 75 -3.16 -7.13 3.43
N ASP A 76 -2.62 -6.10 4.09
CA ASP A 76 -2.09 -6.20 5.44
C ASP A 76 -3.22 -6.28 6.48
N ALA A 77 -4.34 -5.59 6.28
CA ALA A 77 -5.52 -5.69 7.14
C ALA A 77 -6.12 -7.11 7.19
N ARG A 78 -6.10 -7.85 6.08
CA ARG A 78 -6.65 -9.21 6.01
C ARG A 78 -5.86 -10.25 6.80
N VAL A 79 -4.59 -10.01 7.05
CA VAL A 79 -3.74 -10.91 7.83
C VAL A 79 -3.52 -10.41 9.26
N ALA A 80 -4.06 -9.24 9.59
CA ALA A 80 -4.06 -8.75 10.96
C ALA A 80 -4.84 -9.71 11.87
N GLY A 81 -4.28 -10.01 13.04
CA GLY A 81 -4.86 -10.97 13.98
C GLY A 81 -4.69 -12.45 13.58
N PHE A 82 -4.06 -12.75 12.43
CA PHE A 82 -3.73 -14.14 12.13
C PHE A 82 -2.51 -14.60 12.96
N TRP A 83 -2.73 -15.50 13.89
CA TRP A 83 -1.71 -16.09 14.75
C TRP A 83 -1.62 -17.61 14.58
N GLY A 84 -1.65 -18.07 13.33
CA GLY A 84 -1.71 -19.50 12.99
C GLY A 84 -3.10 -20.06 13.26
N CYS A 85 -3.17 -21.22 13.90
CA CYS A 85 -4.46 -21.80 14.31
C CYS A 85 -4.90 -21.35 15.70
N TYR A 86 -4.11 -20.54 16.40
CA TYR A 86 -4.44 -19.99 17.71
C TYR A 86 -5.20 -18.67 17.53
N SER A 87 -6.37 -18.56 18.16
CA SER A 87 -7.26 -17.41 17.97
C SER A 87 -7.44 -16.54 19.23
N ASP A 88 -6.76 -16.89 20.32
CA ASP A 88 -6.86 -16.13 21.56
C ASP A 88 -5.96 -14.89 21.55
N ALA A 89 -6.43 -13.78 22.09
CA ALA A 89 -5.68 -12.54 22.23
C ALA A 89 -4.49 -12.65 23.19
N SER A 90 -4.42 -13.66 24.03
CA SER A 90 -3.36 -13.85 25.06
C SER A 90 -2.15 -14.63 24.52
N LEU A 91 -1.44 -14.07 23.55
CA LEU A 91 -0.16 -14.60 23.11
C LEU A 91 0.92 -14.38 24.19
N SER A 92 1.73 -15.39 24.45
CA SER A 92 2.95 -15.22 25.24
C SER A 92 4.03 -14.54 24.41
N ASN A 93 4.53 -13.39 24.84
CA ASN A 93 5.60 -12.68 24.15
C ASN A 93 6.89 -12.76 24.97
N GLY A 94 7.81 -13.58 24.50
CA GLY A 94 9.13 -13.78 25.11
C GLY A 94 10.20 -12.79 24.63
N ILE A 95 9.91 -11.92 23.66
CA ILE A 95 10.90 -10.98 23.12
C ILE A 95 11.14 -9.84 24.12
N THR A 96 12.40 -9.49 24.34
CA THR A 96 12.77 -8.35 25.18
C THR A 96 12.29 -7.05 24.57
N THR A 97 11.67 -6.17 25.36
CA THR A 97 11.09 -4.89 24.88
C THR A 97 12.09 -3.94 24.21
N THR A 98 13.38 -4.10 24.51
CA THR A 98 14.48 -3.35 23.88
C THR A 98 15.05 -4.02 22.63
N SER A 99 14.55 -5.21 22.28
CA SER A 99 14.99 -5.92 21.07
C SER A 99 14.48 -5.21 19.82
N ASN A 100 15.30 -5.24 18.76
CA ASN A 100 14.92 -4.76 17.43
C ASN A 100 13.78 -5.56 16.77
N ALA A 101 13.44 -6.72 17.32
CA ALA A 101 12.37 -7.57 16.81
C ALA A 101 11.10 -7.52 17.67
N TYR A 102 11.04 -6.62 18.66
CA TYR A 102 9.89 -6.55 19.56
C TYR A 102 8.60 -6.19 18.82
N ILE A 103 7.55 -6.94 19.12
CA ILE A 103 6.17 -6.69 18.63
C ILE A 103 5.27 -6.52 19.86
N ASP A 104 4.67 -5.35 20.01
CA ASP A 104 3.78 -5.07 21.15
C ASP A 104 2.37 -5.64 20.89
N VAL A 105 2.18 -6.91 21.21
CA VAL A 105 0.87 -7.58 21.04
C VAL A 105 -0.18 -7.12 22.02
N ALA A 106 0.20 -6.47 23.14
CA ALA A 106 -0.74 -5.94 24.11
C ALA A 106 -1.57 -4.74 23.58
N GLN A 107 -1.17 -4.17 22.44
CA GLN A 107 -1.91 -3.12 21.75
C GLN A 107 -2.94 -3.67 20.73
N GLY A 108 -3.34 -4.94 20.85
CA GLY A 108 -4.25 -5.61 19.92
C GLY A 108 -3.64 -5.89 18.54
N HIS A 109 -4.44 -6.46 17.67
CA HIS A 109 -4.01 -6.84 16.30
C HIS A 109 -3.94 -5.63 15.36
N ILE A 110 -4.77 -4.64 15.62
CA ILE A 110 -4.91 -3.40 14.86
C ILE A 110 -4.84 -2.25 15.84
N SER A 111 -3.97 -1.30 15.58
CA SER A 111 -3.85 -0.06 16.36
C SER A 111 -3.41 1.09 15.46
N GLY A 112 -3.15 2.26 16.01
CA GLY A 112 -2.70 3.40 15.23
C GLY A 112 -2.65 4.66 16.10
N THR A 113 -2.49 5.79 15.42
CA THR A 113 -2.55 7.11 16.04
C THR A 113 -3.46 8.01 15.21
N ALA A 114 -4.18 8.91 15.87
CA ALA A 114 -5.02 9.88 15.21
C ALA A 114 -4.27 11.21 15.05
N ASP A 115 -4.42 11.84 13.91
CA ASP A 115 -3.99 13.23 13.61
C ASP A 115 -2.48 13.52 13.84
N ASP A 116 -1.62 12.49 13.91
CA ASP A 116 -0.18 12.65 14.21
C ASP A 116 0.72 12.72 12.97
N GLY A 117 0.19 12.42 11.80
CA GLY A 117 0.90 12.42 10.54
C GLY A 117 0.85 13.75 9.78
N LEU A 118 1.42 13.75 8.57
CA LEU A 118 1.39 14.90 7.65
C LEU A 118 -0.06 15.31 7.37
N ASN A 119 -0.34 16.62 7.44
CA ASN A 119 -1.67 17.21 7.23
C ASN A 119 -2.76 16.69 8.19
N GLY A 120 -2.40 16.30 9.43
CA GLY A 120 -3.35 15.71 10.37
C GLY A 120 -3.88 14.36 9.89
N SER A 121 -3.05 13.57 9.23
CA SER A 121 -3.41 12.21 8.84
C SER A 121 -3.21 11.23 9.99
N ASP A 122 -4.03 10.19 10.01
CA ASP A 122 -3.88 9.07 10.93
C ASP A 122 -2.75 8.15 10.48
N SER A 123 -2.24 7.34 11.42
CA SER A 123 -1.48 6.14 11.10
C SER A 123 -2.26 4.88 11.50
N ILE A 124 -1.96 3.77 10.84
CA ILE A 124 -2.54 2.47 11.17
C ILE A 124 -1.45 1.40 11.21
N LEU A 125 -1.54 0.54 12.20
CA LEU A 125 -0.60 -0.55 12.44
C LEU A 125 -1.36 -1.88 12.46
N PHE A 126 -0.90 -2.83 11.66
CA PHE A 126 -1.39 -4.20 11.60
C PHE A 126 -0.35 -5.16 12.16
N ARG A 127 -0.78 -6.10 13.02
CA ARG A 127 0.06 -7.16 13.60
C ARG A 127 -0.52 -8.53 13.29
N GLY A 128 0.35 -9.48 13.05
CA GLY A 128 -0.04 -10.87 12.78
C GLY A 128 1.13 -11.73 12.36
N ALA A 129 0.85 -12.99 12.09
CA ALA A 129 1.80 -13.93 11.52
C ALA A 129 1.65 -14.00 9.99
N THR A 130 2.71 -14.33 9.29
CA THR A 130 2.71 -14.43 7.82
C THR A 130 3.38 -15.71 7.33
N GLY A 131 3.07 -16.09 6.09
CA GLY A 131 3.63 -17.27 5.44
C GLY A 131 2.86 -18.55 5.75
N ASN A 132 3.35 -19.67 5.21
CA ASN A 132 2.73 -20.99 5.37
C ASN A 132 3.14 -21.69 6.67
N GLY A 133 4.10 -21.09 7.41
CA GLY A 133 4.69 -21.67 8.61
C GLY A 133 5.59 -22.88 8.33
N ALA A 134 6.76 -22.94 9.00
CA ALA A 134 7.63 -24.09 9.01
C ALA A 134 7.05 -25.14 9.97
N LEU A 135 6.99 -26.41 9.53
CA LEU A 135 6.43 -27.49 10.33
C LEU A 135 7.44 -27.97 11.38
N VAL A 136 7.04 -28.03 12.64
CA VAL A 136 7.83 -28.68 13.69
C VAL A 136 7.81 -30.18 13.46
N THR A 137 8.97 -30.76 13.19
CA THR A 137 9.12 -32.19 12.82
C THR A 137 9.43 -33.09 14.01
N THR A 138 9.97 -32.53 15.10
CA THR A 138 10.32 -33.26 16.31
C THR A 138 9.76 -32.51 17.52
N SER A 139 9.04 -33.23 18.39
CA SER A 139 8.53 -32.63 19.63
C SER A 139 9.68 -32.15 20.50
N MET A 140 9.50 -30.95 21.07
CA MET A 140 10.47 -30.38 22.01
C MET A 140 10.55 -31.25 23.27
N SER A 141 11.76 -31.48 23.77
CA SER A 141 11.96 -32.23 25.01
C SER A 141 11.66 -31.44 26.27
N SER A 142 11.67 -30.10 26.16
CA SER A 142 11.31 -29.14 27.22
C SER A 142 10.92 -27.81 26.57
N ALA A 143 10.28 -26.91 27.32
CA ALA A 143 9.91 -25.59 26.86
C ALA A 143 11.12 -24.70 26.45
N SER A 144 12.32 -25.03 26.89
CA SER A 144 13.57 -24.32 26.55
C SER A 144 14.43 -25.05 25.51
N ALA A 145 13.97 -26.20 24.99
CA ALA A 145 14.68 -26.91 23.95
C ALA A 145 14.58 -26.19 22.60
N ASN A 146 15.64 -26.32 21.78
CA ASN A 146 15.60 -25.82 20.41
C ASN A 146 14.49 -26.49 19.60
N ILE A 147 13.94 -25.76 18.63
CA ILE A 147 12.80 -26.17 17.81
C ILE A 147 13.35 -26.74 16.49
N THR A 148 13.00 -27.98 16.18
CA THR A 148 13.37 -28.64 14.92
C THR A 148 12.22 -28.53 13.92
N VAL A 149 12.45 -27.84 12.80
CA VAL A 149 11.46 -27.61 11.72
C VAL A 149 11.91 -28.31 10.44
N ASP A 150 10.94 -28.55 9.55
CA ASP A 150 11.19 -29.15 8.23
C ASP A 150 12.16 -28.29 7.40
N SER A 151 11.96 -26.99 7.37
CA SER A 151 12.85 -26.04 6.69
C SER A 151 12.66 -24.63 7.24
N ALA A 152 13.76 -23.90 7.41
CA ALA A 152 13.75 -22.49 7.79
C ALA A 152 13.97 -21.54 6.59
N ASN A 153 13.64 -21.94 5.37
CA ASN A 153 13.94 -21.16 4.14
C ASN A 153 13.45 -19.72 4.15
N THR A 154 12.38 -19.42 4.90
CA THR A 154 11.80 -18.08 5.04
C THR A 154 12.13 -17.42 6.37
N LEU A 155 12.91 -18.06 7.21
CA LEU A 155 13.29 -17.60 8.54
C LEU A 155 14.78 -17.24 8.57
N SER A 156 15.15 -16.27 9.40
CA SER A 156 16.54 -15.85 9.59
C SER A 156 16.83 -15.51 11.04
N ASP A 157 18.10 -15.52 11.39
CA ASP A 157 18.57 -15.08 12.71
C ASP A 157 18.12 -13.64 12.96
N GLY A 158 17.70 -13.36 14.19
CA GLY A 158 17.19 -12.06 14.59
C GLY A 158 15.72 -11.80 14.27
N MET A 159 15.05 -12.69 13.55
CA MET A 159 13.64 -12.53 13.18
C MET A 159 12.70 -12.84 14.33
N ALA A 160 11.64 -12.04 14.51
CA ALA A 160 10.51 -12.39 15.37
C ALA A 160 9.66 -13.47 14.72
N VAL A 161 9.36 -14.51 15.46
CA VAL A 161 8.52 -15.62 15.00
C VAL A 161 7.48 -15.99 16.05
N LEU A 162 6.38 -16.58 15.58
CA LEU A 162 5.34 -17.20 16.39
C LEU A 162 5.44 -18.72 16.23
N ILE A 163 5.48 -19.46 17.31
CA ILE A 163 5.13 -20.89 17.31
C ILE A 163 3.73 -21.09 17.85
N SER A 164 2.95 -21.95 17.21
CA SER A 164 1.54 -22.19 17.58
C SER A 164 1.11 -23.62 17.27
N ASP A 165 0.21 -24.16 18.13
CA ASP A 165 -0.39 -25.50 17.98
C ASP A 165 -1.91 -25.52 18.22
N CYS A 166 -2.61 -24.39 18.03
CA CYS A 166 -4.04 -24.18 18.23
C CYS A 166 -4.51 -24.11 19.71
N GLU A 167 -3.68 -24.51 20.68
CA GLU A 167 -3.97 -24.36 22.10
C GLU A 167 -3.20 -23.20 22.74
N GLN A 168 -2.01 -22.94 22.21
CA GLN A 168 -1.08 -21.95 22.75
C GLN A 168 -0.29 -21.31 21.59
N GLY A 169 0.12 -20.04 21.78
CA GLY A 169 1.02 -19.34 20.89
C GLY A 169 2.11 -18.58 21.67
N ASP A 170 3.36 -18.74 21.25
CA ASP A 170 4.50 -18.01 21.82
C ASP A 170 5.23 -17.23 20.73
N ILE A 171 5.48 -15.95 21.00
CA ILE A 171 6.31 -15.09 20.13
C ILE A 171 7.71 -15.02 20.74
N PHE A 172 8.72 -15.26 19.93
CA PHE A 172 10.12 -15.18 20.34
C PHE A 172 11.01 -14.72 19.18
N GLN A 173 12.21 -14.27 19.48
CA GLN A 173 13.21 -13.93 18.49
C GLN A 173 14.15 -15.13 18.27
N ILE A 174 14.37 -15.49 17.02
CA ILE A 174 15.38 -16.51 16.66
C ILE A 174 16.77 -15.97 17.00
N THR A 175 17.53 -16.72 17.78
CA THR A 175 18.90 -16.37 18.18
C THR A 175 19.98 -17.18 17.46
N GLY A 176 19.57 -18.09 16.59
CA GLY A 176 20.45 -18.87 15.74
C GLY A 176 19.70 -19.94 14.97
N ILE A 177 20.14 -20.19 13.74
CA ILE A 177 19.63 -21.28 12.88
C ILE A 177 20.79 -22.18 12.53
N SER A 178 20.61 -23.51 12.69
CA SER A 178 21.56 -24.51 12.26
C SER A 178 20.86 -25.61 11.46
N GLY A 179 21.62 -26.27 10.57
CA GLY A 179 21.06 -27.26 9.64
C GLY A 179 20.27 -26.61 8.51
N THR A 180 19.90 -27.38 7.51
CA THR A 180 19.14 -26.92 6.34
C THR A 180 17.82 -27.67 6.19
N THR A 181 17.82 -28.99 6.34
CA THR A 181 16.62 -29.84 6.24
C THR A 181 16.88 -31.14 7.02
N PRO A 182 16.42 -31.29 8.26
CA PRO A 182 15.68 -30.29 9.05
C PRO A 182 16.56 -29.13 9.53
N SER A 183 15.95 -27.98 9.81
CA SER A 183 16.58 -26.83 10.44
C SER A 183 16.28 -26.80 11.93
N VAL A 184 17.23 -26.31 12.74
CA VAL A 184 17.07 -26.16 14.18
C VAL A 184 17.13 -24.70 14.55
N LEU A 185 16.07 -24.19 15.18
CA LEU A 185 15.90 -22.80 15.62
C LEU A 185 16.24 -22.72 17.11
N ALA A 186 17.18 -21.84 17.47
CA ALA A 186 17.48 -21.46 18.83
C ALA A 186 16.72 -20.23 19.28
N HIS A 187 16.34 -20.16 20.57
CA HIS A 187 15.64 -19.04 21.20
C HIS A 187 16.20 -18.74 22.60
N SER A 188 17.50 -18.50 22.65
CA SER A 188 18.20 -18.27 23.91
C SER A 188 17.76 -16.98 24.60
N ALA A 189 17.75 -16.99 25.94
CA ALA A 189 17.57 -15.81 26.76
C ALA A 189 18.74 -14.83 26.60
N GLY A 190 18.47 -13.54 26.79
CA GLY A 190 19.47 -12.46 26.69
C GLY A 190 18.90 -11.17 26.12
N ALA A 191 19.66 -10.49 25.29
CA ALA A 191 19.22 -9.25 24.66
C ALA A 191 18.01 -9.44 23.70
N ALA A 192 17.86 -10.64 23.13
CA ALA A 192 16.79 -10.98 22.20
C ALA A 192 15.50 -11.38 22.90
N ASN A 193 15.60 -12.30 23.84
CA ASN A 193 14.45 -12.86 24.56
C ASN A 193 14.64 -12.73 26.07
N THR A 194 13.57 -12.40 26.80
CA THR A 194 13.57 -12.30 28.27
C THR A 194 13.83 -13.65 28.93
N THR A 195 13.41 -14.74 28.27
CA THR A 195 13.57 -16.12 28.72
C THR A 195 13.81 -17.02 27.52
N ALA A 196 14.51 -18.16 27.74
CA ALA A 196 14.59 -19.23 26.78
C ALA A 196 13.40 -20.21 26.90
N SER A 197 12.54 -20.04 27.90
CA SER A 197 11.43 -20.97 28.12
C SER A 197 10.17 -20.42 27.46
N LEU A 198 9.62 -21.15 26.52
CA LEU A 198 8.28 -20.92 25.98
C LEU A 198 7.22 -21.33 27.02
N SER A 199 5.95 -21.05 26.74
CA SER A 199 4.84 -21.40 27.65
C SER A 199 4.70 -22.92 27.84
N LYS A 200 5.07 -23.71 26.82
CA LYS A 200 5.09 -25.17 26.88
C LYS A 200 6.14 -25.77 25.93
N ALA A 201 6.35 -27.08 26.03
CA ALA A 201 7.05 -27.83 24.99
C ALA A 201 6.09 -28.16 23.85
N TYR A 202 6.39 -27.63 22.67
CA TYR A 202 5.53 -27.81 21.48
C TYR A 202 5.79 -29.21 20.87
N ALA A 203 4.70 -29.85 20.46
CA ALA A 203 4.76 -31.16 19.81
C ALA A 203 5.11 -31.05 18.32
N ALA A 204 5.53 -32.16 17.73
CA ALA A 204 5.53 -32.28 16.26
C ALA A 204 4.13 -31.97 15.72
N SER A 205 4.05 -31.37 14.56
CA SER A 205 2.86 -30.78 13.95
C SER A 205 2.54 -29.32 14.31
N SER A 206 3.12 -28.75 15.36
CA SER A 206 3.10 -27.30 15.57
C SER A 206 3.76 -26.56 14.39
N ARG A 207 3.48 -25.28 14.24
CA ARG A 207 4.05 -24.48 13.14
C ARG A 207 4.73 -23.22 13.64
N VAL A 208 5.81 -22.84 12.97
CA VAL A 208 6.56 -21.61 13.23
C VAL A 208 6.32 -20.64 12.08
N TYR A 209 5.71 -19.51 12.35
CA TYR A 209 5.39 -18.45 11.38
C TYR A 209 6.28 -17.24 11.62
N GLN A 210 6.54 -16.45 10.59
CA GLN A 210 7.12 -15.13 10.77
C GLN A 210 6.08 -14.22 11.45
N ALA A 211 6.42 -13.68 12.61
CA ALA A 211 5.64 -12.61 13.24
C ALA A 211 5.95 -11.26 12.57
N ARG A 212 4.93 -10.48 12.29
CA ARG A 212 5.04 -9.25 11.51
C ARG A 212 4.18 -8.16 12.09
N GLN A 213 4.71 -6.94 12.06
CA GLN A 213 3.95 -5.71 12.22
C GLN A 213 4.23 -4.77 11.04
N ALA A 214 3.21 -4.04 10.59
CA ALA A 214 3.32 -3.11 9.48
C ALA A 214 2.55 -1.83 9.78
N THR A 215 3.27 -0.71 9.87
CA THR A 215 2.70 0.61 10.07
C THR A 215 2.55 1.32 8.74
N PHE A 216 1.39 1.88 8.49
CA PHE A 216 1.11 2.76 7.36
C PHE A 216 0.89 4.18 7.85
N CYS A 217 1.47 5.14 7.16
CA CYS A 217 1.37 6.57 7.47
C CYS A 217 1.47 7.42 6.21
N ILE A 218 1.07 8.68 6.32
CA ILE A 218 1.29 9.69 5.28
C ILE A 218 2.49 10.53 5.69
N ALA A 219 3.47 10.64 4.79
CA ALA A 219 4.66 11.45 4.99
C ALA A 219 5.16 11.99 3.65
N PRO A 220 6.12 12.93 3.64
CA PRO A 220 6.73 13.40 2.41
C PRO A 220 7.32 12.24 1.60
N GLY A 221 7.05 12.21 0.30
CA GLY A 221 7.63 11.25 -0.64
C GLY A 221 9.10 11.54 -0.95
N ALA A 222 9.67 10.81 -1.91
CA ALA A 222 11.02 11.02 -2.40
C ALA A 222 11.17 12.42 -3.03
N ASP A 223 10.15 12.90 -3.71
CA ASP A 223 9.96 14.32 -4.02
C ASP A 223 9.18 14.95 -2.85
N THR A 224 9.89 15.73 -2.02
CA THR A 224 9.35 16.34 -0.80
C THR A 224 8.17 17.29 -1.03
N THR A 225 7.84 17.60 -2.28
CA THR A 225 6.67 18.41 -2.64
C THR A 225 5.37 17.58 -2.69
N GLN A 226 5.47 16.25 -2.71
CA GLN A 226 4.32 15.35 -2.84
C GLN A 226 4.19 14.47 -1.60
N PRO A 227 3.02 14.45 -0.94
CA PRO A 227 2.74 13.51 0.13
C PRO A 227 2.55 12.10 -0.45
N SER A 228 2.95 11.09 0.31
CA SER A 228 2.87 9.69 -0.09
C SER A 228 2.40 8.77 1.04
N LEU A 229 1.76 7.66 0.67
CA LEU A 229 1.54 6.53 1.57
C LEU A 229 2.85 5.77 1.74
N ARG A 230 3.30 5.64 2.98
CA ARG A 230 4.49 4.88 3.34
C ARG A 230 4.14 3.69 4.22
N ARG A 231 5.02 2.69 4.22
CA ARG A 231 4.88 1.51 5.05
C ARG A 231 6.20 1.18 5.72
N LEU A 232 6.16 1.00 7.03
CA LEU A 232 7.29 0.50 7.81
C LEU A 232 6.97 -0.88 8.35
N VAL A 233 7.81 -1.87 8.02
CA VAL A 233 7.63 -3.27 8.44
C VAL A 233 8.67 -3.62 9.48
N ASN A 234 8.23 -4.21 10.61
CA ASN A 234 9.09 -4.65 11.71
C ASN A 234 10.11 -3.58 12.11
N PRO A 235 9.66 -2.38 12.55
CA PRO A 235 10.56 -1.29 12.90
C PRO A 235 11.49 -1.68 14.05
N VAL A 236 12.74 -1.26 13.95
CA VAL A 236 13.65 -1.28 15.10
C VAL A 236 13.42 -0.04 15.98
N PRO A 237 13.80 -0.08 17.27
CA PRO A 237 13.65 1.07 18.16
C PRO A 237 14.23 2.37 17.56
N GLY A 238 13.45 3.44 17.61
CA GLY A 238 13.83 4.76 17.07
C GLY A 238 13.46 4.98 15.59
N GLN A 239 12.99 3.97 14.88
CA GLN A 239 12.44 4.14 13.52
C GLN A 239 10.98 4.59 13.58
N THR A 240 10.61 5.46 12.64
CA THR A 240 9.23 5.90 12.45
C THR A 240 8.80 5.64 11.01
N CYS A 241 7.50 5.44 10.79
CA CYS A 241 6.96 5.26 9.45
C CYS A 241 7.27 6.45 8.54
N ALA A 242 7.20 7.66 9.07
CA ALA A 242 7.51 8.88 8.31
C ALA A 242 8.96 8.96 7.83
N SER A 243 9.92 8.53 8.66
CA SER A 243 11.35 8.68 8.35
C SER A 243 11.97 7.45 7.68
N ASN A 244 11.47 6.27 8.02
CA ASN A 244 12.11 5.00 7.64
C ASN A 244 11.19 4.08 6.82
N GLY A 245 9.90 4.43 6.66
CA GLY A 245 8.97 3.64 5.86
C GLY A 245 9.30 3.68 4.37
N ASP A 246 9.06 2.58 3.69
CA ASP A 246 9.12 2.49 2.24
C ASP A 246 7.97 3.28 1.62
N GLU A 247 8.25 4.09 0.61
CA GLU A 247 7.24 4.78 -0.17
C GLU A 247 6.50 3.77 -1.06
N LEU A 248 5.17 3.73 -0.95
CA LEU A 248 4.34 2.82 -1.72
C LEU A 248 3.57 3.53 -2.83
N VAL A 249 2.95 4.66 -2.53
CA VAL A 249 2.07 5.37 -3.45
C VAL A 249 2.16 6.87 -3.23
N GLU A 250 2.51 7.60 -4.27
CA GLU A 250 2.54 9.07 -4.30
C GLU A 250 1.13 9.67 -4.41
N GLY A 251 0.98 10.92 -3.97
CA GLY A 251 -0.26 11.67 -4.12
C GLY A 251 -1.35 11.28 -3.13
N VAL A 252 -1.01 10.62 -2.04
CA VAL A 252 -1.92 10.39 -0.90
C VAL A 252 -1.74 11.54 0.08
N GLU A 253 -2.65 12.50 0.08
CA GLU A 253 -2.54 13.75 0.85
C GLU A 253 -2.95 13.58 2.31
N ASN A 254 -3.97 12.76 2.56
CA ASN A 254 -4.45 12.49 3.92
C ASN A 254 -5.05 11.09 4.00
N MET A 255 -4.97 10.49 5.16
CA MET A 255 -5.59 9.22 5.51
C MET A 255 -6.33 9.37 6.84
N GLN A 256 -7.59 8.93 6.88
CA GLN A 256 -8.40 8.90 8.08
C GLN A 256 -8.92 7.50 8.32
N VAL A 257 -8.83 7.02 9.56
CA VAL A 257 -9.14 5.65 9.95
C VAL A 257 -10.21 5.64 11.03
N LEU A 258 -11.24 4.83 10.82
CA LEU A 258 -12.20 4.47 11.86
C LEU A 258 -12.08 2.99 12.15
N TYR A 259 -12.10 2.67 13.43
CA TYR A 259 -11.99 1.32 13.97
C TYR A 259 -13.39 0.80 14.28
N GLY A 260 -13.75 -0.31 13.66
CA GLY A 260 -15.03 -0.98 13.85
C GLY A 260 -14.94 -1.98 14.98
N GLU A 261 -15.56 -1.63 16.10
CA GLU A 261 -15.58 -2.41 17.33
C GLU A 261 -16.87 -3.24 17.40
N ASP A 262 -16.72 -4.49 17.75
CA ASP A 262 -17.81 -5.38 18.15
C ASP A 262 -18.08 -5.21 19.63
N THR A 263 -19.19 -4.56 19.96
CA THR A 263 -19.59 -4.27 21.35
C THR A 263 -20.58 -5.25 21.92
N ASP A 264 -21.05 -6.21 21.11
CA ASP A 264 -21.99 -7.21 21.57
C ASP A 264 -21.30 -8.20 22.52
N ALA A 265 -22.02 -8.60 23.54
CA ALA A 265 -21.67 -9.78 24.31
C ALA A 265 -22.28 -10.99 23.62
N ASP A 266 -21.48 -11.95 23.19
CA ASP A 266 -22.02 -13.23 22.76
C ASP A 266 -22.65 -13.97 23.95
N SER A 267 -23.48 -14.95 23.65
CA SER A 267 -24.14 -15.78 24.69
C SER A 267 -23.17 -16.61 25.52
N GLU A 268 -21.87 -16.63 25.16
CA GLU A 268 -20.77 -17.33 25.79
C GLU A 268 -19.73 -16.40 26.43
N GLY A 269 -19.89 -15.07 26.27
CA GLY A 269 -19.28 -14.04 27.15
C GLY A 269 -17.96 -13.43 26.72
N ALA A 270 -17.46 -13.62 25.50
CA ALA A 270 -16.12 -13.11 25.20
C ALA A 270 -15.96 -12.25 23.94
N ASN A 271 -16.53 -12.57 22.78
CA ASN A 271 -16.02 -12.00 21.55
C ASN A 271 -17.05 -11.40 20.58
N GLY A 272 -18.32 -11.32 20.95
CA GLY A 272 -19.38 -10.80 20.09
C GLY A 272 -19.67 -11.69 18.87
N ASP A 273 -20.37 -11.15 17.86
CA ASP A 273 -20.76 -11.87 16.65
C ASP A 273 -19.76 -11.66 15.49
N GLY A 274 -18.67 -10.95 15.72
CA GLY A 274 -17.66 -10.61 14.70
C GLY A 274 -18.08 -9.49 13.76
N THR A 275 -19.16 -8.76 14.10
CA THR A 275 -19.67 -7.65 13.30
C THR A 275 -19.45 -6.33 14.05
N ALA A 276 -18.92 -5.31 13.40
CA ALA A 276 -18.73 -4.01 14.03
C ALA A 276 -20.07 -3.32 14.29
N ASN A 277 -20.38 -3.05 15.55
CA ASN A 277 -21.57 -2.30 15.97
C ASN A 277 -21.35 -0.79 15.91
N ARG A 278 -20.12 -0.33 16.10
CA ARG A 278 -19.75 1.09 16.03
C ARG A 278 -18.40 1.30 15.33
N TYR A 279 -18.23 2.49 14.77
CA TYR A 279 -16.97 2.93 14.18
C TYR A 279 -16.50 4.20 14.88
N VAL A 280 -15.33 4.14 15.50
CA VAL A 280 -14.76 5.23 16.28
C VAL A 280 -13.30 5.47 15.89
N THR A 281 -12.77 6.65 16.23
CA THR A 281 -11.34 6.96 16.09
C THR A 281 -10.53 6.29 17.18
N ILE A 282 -9.26 5.99 16.88
CA ILE A 282 -8.33 5.50 17.91
C ILE A 282 -8.20 6.55 19.04
N GLY A 283 -8.03 6.09 20.29
CA GLY A 283 -7.97 6.98 21.45
C GLY A 283 -9.34 7.36 22.03
N THR A 284 -10.44 6.91 21.44
CA THR A 284 -11.77 6.99 22.07
C THR A 284 -11.73 6.24 23.39
N ALA A 285 -12.18 6.88 24.49
CA ALA A 285 -11.95 6.45 25.86
C ALA A 285 -12.47 5.04 26.22
N ASP A 286 -13.45 4.54 25.48
CA ASP A 286 -14.12 3.26 25.68
C ASP A 286 -13.91 2.28 24.52
N LEU A 287 -12.91 2.51 23.67
CA LEU A 287 -12.53 1.60 22.61
C LEU A 287 -11.70 0.44 23.16
N ASP A 288 -12.21 -0.77 23.00
CA ASP A 288 -11.48 -2.01 23.28
C ASP A 288 -10.74 -2.46 22.02
N VAL A 289 -9.41 -2.37 22.03
CA VAL A 289 -8.57 -2.69 20.86
C VAL A 289 -8.59 -4.18 20.50
N ASP A 290 -8.89 -5.06 21.46
CA ASP A 290 -8.96 -6.51 21.24
C ASP A 290 -10.29 -6.91 20.56
N ARG A 291 -11.27 -6.00 20.56
CA ARG A 291 -12.57 -6.17 19.92
C ARG A 291 -12.71 -5.46 18.58
N ILE A 292 -11.62 -4.98 18.01
CA ILE A 292 -11.61 -4.40 16.67
C ILE A 292 -11.70 -5.51 15.63
N VAL A 293 -12.84 -5.61 14.93
CA VAL A 293 -13.11 -6.62 13.90
C VAL A 293 -13.00 -6.07 12.47
N SER A 294 -12.98 -4.75 12.32
CA SER A 294 -12.89 -4.12 11.00
C SER A 294 -12.29 -2.71 11.06
N VAL A 295 -11.85 -2.23 9.91
CA VAL A 295 -11.37 -0.86 9.75
C VAL A 295 -12.01 -0.20 8.54
N ARG A 296 -12.31 1.10 8.66
CA ARG A 296 -12.76 1.93 7.55
C ARG A 296 -11.70 2.97 7.27
N VAL A 297 -11.02 2.83 6.15
CA VAL A 297 -9.97 3.77 5.73
C VAL A 297 -10.52 4.68 4.64
N SER A 298 -10.28 5.98 4.79
CA SER A 298 -10.55 6.99 3.77
C SER A 298 -9.27 7.67 3.37
N LEU A 299 -9.02 7.76 2.06
CA LEU A 299 -7.85 8.40 1.50
C LEU A 299 -8.26 9.65 0.73
N LEU A 300 -7.58 10.76 0.99
CA LEU A 300 -7.63 11.95 0.16
C LEU A 300 -6.49 11.89 -0.84
N MET A 301 -6.85 11.84 -2.12
CA MET A 301 -5.88 11.74 -3.20
C MET A 301 -5.73 13.09 -3.92
N ARG A 302 -4.51 13.40 -4.33
CA ARG A 302 -4.20 14.57 -5.17
C ARG A 302 -3.47 14.16 -6.45
N SER A 303 -3.57 15.01 -7.46
CA SER A 303 -2.76 14.85 -8.67
C SER A 303 -1.30 15.21 -8.40
N LEU A 304 -0.37 14.49 -9.02
CA LEU A 304 1.06 14.79 -8.94
C LEU A 304 1.43 16.09 -9.67
N ASN A 305 0.65 16.45 -10.69
CA ASN A 305 0.81 17.69 -11.43
C ASN A 305 -0.06 18.79 -10.80
N ASN A 306 0.56 19.94 -10.54
CA ASN A 306 -0.16 21.14 -10.11
C ASN A 306 -0.83 21.84 -11.31
N ASN A 307 -1.80 22.71 -11.03
CA ASN A 307 -2.47 23.57 -12.01
C ASN A 307 -3.25 22.82 -13.11
N LEU A 308 -3.85 21.69 -12.77
CA LEU A 308 -4.78 20.97 -13.66
C LEU A 308 -6.16 21.63 -13.72
N THR A 309 -6.49 22.44 -12.71
CA THR A 309 -7.74 23.24 -12.65
C THR A 309 -7.41 24.73 -12.59
N SER A 310 -8.28 25.56 -13.14
CA SER A 310 -8.12 27.02 -13.19
C SER A 310 -8.39 27.72 -11.85
N ALA A 311 -9.08 27.03 -10.91
CA ALA A 311 -9.39 27.55 -9.58
C ALA A 311 -9.50 26.38 -8.58
N PRO A 312 -9.16 26.61 -7.29
CA PRO A 312 -9.40 25.63 -6.25
C PRO A 312 -10.89 25.44 -6.02
N SER A 313 -11.31 24.20 -5.79
CA SER A 313 -12.68 23.87 -5.37
C SER A 313 -12.65 23.42 -3.92
N PRO A 314 -13.55 23.95 -3.06
CA PRO A 314 -13.66 23.46 -1.69
C PRO A 314 -14.18 22.02 -1.69
N TYR A 315 -13.66 21.21 -0.77
CA TYR A 315 -14.13 19.85 -0.54
C TYR A 315 -14.24 19.62 0.97
N THR A 316 -15.06 18.64 1.35
CA THR A 316 -15.16 18.18 2.74
C THR A 316 -14.60 16.77 2.81
N PHE A 317 -13.62 16.55 3.69
CA PHE A 317 -13.03 15.25 3.92
C PHE A 317 -13.19 14.87 5.40
N LYS A 318 -14.01 13.83 5.68
CA LYS A 318 -14.23 13.27 7.02
C LYS A 318 -14.56 14.29 8.11
N GLY A 319 -15.35 15.31 7.78
CA GLY A 319 -15.75 16.35 8.73
C GLY A 319 -14.72 17.46 8.96
N SER A 320 -13.55 17.38 8.32
CA SER A 320 -12.61 18.51 8.22
C SER A 320 -13.01 19.37 7.03
N THR A 321 -13.25 20.66 7.26
CA THR A 321 -13.47 21.68 6.22
C THR A 321 -12.18 22.37 5.86
#